data_38fca5803911829a8263213e1d433dd8
#
_entry.id   38fca5803911829a8263213e1d433dd8
#
_cell.length_a   1.000
_cell.length_b   1.000
_cell.length_c   1.000
_cell.angle_alpha   90.00
_cell.angle_beta   90.00
_cell.angle_gamma   90.00
#
_symmetry.space_group_name_H-M   'P 1'
#
loop_
_entity.id
_entity.type
_entity.pdbx_description
1 polymer ?
#
loop_
_entity_poly.entity_id
_entity_poly.type
_entity_poly.pdbx_seq_one_letter_code
_entity_poly.pdbx_strand_id
1 'polypeptide(L)'
;MDKSQYFYRIAVFSMQEDKVSLFDANDFGTKTDPLEPWLGVVVSLADGQHTIQQLIEHMAGQYGGAPPQELERTIESVIERLTETDVIKLSDQAVTLPYYLSLPAEQLDMEMARRLMTDDGYFQNNVKH
;
A
#
# COMPACT_ATOMS: atom_id res chain seq x y z
N MET A 1 9.37 -4.65 15.90
CA MET A 1 8.72 -3.65 15.02
C MET A 1 7.88 -2.71 15.85
N ASP A 2 7.98 -1.44 15.59
CA ASP A 2 7.20 -0.43 16.32
C ASP A 2 5.79 -0.35 15.72
N LYS A 3 4.83 -0.88 16.44
CA LYS A 3 3.45 -0.96 15.95
C LYS A 3 2.69 0.37 16.03
N SER A 4 3.29 1.39 16.62
CA SER A 4 2.71 2.73 16.64
C SER A 4 3.03 3.51 15.36
N GLN A 5 3.87 2.97 14.49
CA GLN A 5 4.18 3.61 13.23
C GLN A 5 3.02 3.48 12.25
N TYR A 6 2.87 4.50 11.43
CA TYR A 6 1.92 4.52 10.33
C TYR A 6 2.57 3.90 9.11
N PHE A 7 1.75 3.34 8.22
CA PHE A 7 2.25 2.78 6.97
C PHE A 7 1.51 3.41 5.80
N TYR A 8 2.21 3.61 4.70
CA TYR A 8 1.63 4.31 3.55
C TYR A 8 2.21 3.79 2.24
N ARG A 9 1.36 3.80 1.21
CA ARG A 9 1.75 3.33 -0.13
C ARG A 9 2.71 4.30 -0.80
N ILE A 10 3.64 3.74 -1.55
CA ILE A 10 4.49 4.49 -2.46
C ILE A 10 4.40 3.92 -3.88
N ALA A 11 3.49 2.98 -4.11
CA ALA A 11 3.20 2.41 -5.42
C ALA A 11 1.74 2.65 -5.78
N VAL A 12 1.48 2.96 -7.05
CA VAL A 12 0.11 3.08 -7.55
C VAL A 12 -0.50 1.68 -7.61
N PHE A 13 -1.76 1.56 -7.21
CA PHE A 13 -2.41 0.27 -7.14
C PHE A 13 -3.75 0.27 -7.88
N SER A 14 -4.18 -0.93 -8.27
CA SER A 14 -5.47 -1.18 -8.89
C SER A 14 -6.31 -2.01 -7.94
N MET A 15 -7.61 -1.72 -7.87
CA MET A 15 -8.53 -2.54 -7.08
C MET A 15 -9.74 -2.85 -7.94
N GLN A 16 -9.90 -4.13 -8.30
CA GLN A 16 -11.03 -4.61 -9.09
C GLN A 16 -11.58 -5.87 -8.41
N GLU A 17 -12.88 -5.87 -8.12
CA GLU A 17 -13.55 -7.02 -7.51
C GLU A 17 -12.83 -7.48 -6.23
N ASP A 18 -12.42 -6.53 -5.39
CA ASP A 18 -11.70 -6.77 -4.13
C ASP A 18 -10.30 -7.35 -4.31
N LYS A 19 -9.79 -7.34 -5.55
CA LYS A 19 -8.44 -7.82 -5.84
C LYS A 19 -7.52 -6.63 -6.08
N VAL A 20 -6.37 -6.64 -5.44
CA VAL A 20 -5.40 -5.55 -5.52
C VAL A 20 -4.23 -5.98 -6.40
N SER A 21 -3.83 -5.10 -7.31
CA SER A 21 -2.63 -5.28 -8.13
C SER A 21 -1.80 -4.02 -8.05
N LEU A 22 -0.51 -4.12 -8.36
CA LEU A 22 0.41 -2.98 -8.33
C LEU A 22 0.83 -2.63 -9.74
N PHE A 23 0.90 -1.34 -10.04
CA PHE A 23 1.40 -0.87 -11.32
C PHE A 23 2.91 -0.75 -11.29
N ASP A 24 3.54 -1.03 -12.43
CA ASP A 24 4.97 -0.81 -12.60
C ASP A 24 5.21 0.70 -12.72
N ALA A 25 6.08 1.23 -11.89
CA ALA A 25 6.39 2.66 -11.90
C ALA A 25 7.04 3.11 -13.21
N ASN A 26 7.72 2.21 -13.92
CA ASN A 26 8.38 2.52 -15.17
C ASN A 26 7.49 2.32 -16.39
N ASP A 27 6.47 1.50 -16.26
CA ASP A 27 5.54 1.20 -17.34
C ASP A 27 4.14 1.14 -16.78
N PHE A 28 3.47 2.27 -16.80
CA PHE A 28 2.16 2.43 -16.18
C PHE A 28 1.06 1.59 -16.83
N GLY A 29 1.34 1.01 -17.99
CA GLY A 29 0.40 0.08 -18.62
C GLY A 29 0.51 -1.34 -18.11
N THR A 30 1.55 -1.63 -17.32
CA THR A 30 1.83 -2.97 -16.81
C THR A 30 1.50 -3.03 -15.33
N LYS A 31 0.74 -4.05 -14.93
CA LYS A 31 0.46 -4.28 -13.52
C LYS A 31 0.69 -5.75 -13.18
N THR A 32 0.92 -6.00 -11.89
CA THR A 32 1.14 -7.35 -11.40
C THR A 32 -0.14 -8.18 -11.49
N ASP A 33 0.01 -9.49 -11.35
CA ASP A 33 -1.14 -10.33 -11.05
C ASP A 33 -1.74 -9.90 -9.72
N PRO A 34 -3.02 -10.21 -9.47
CA PRO A 34 -3.62 -9.85 -8.18
C PRO A 34 -2.82 -10.40 -7.01
N LEU A 35 -2.66 -9.57 -6.00
CA LEU A 35 -1.97 -9.97 -4.78
C LEU A 35 -2.83 -10.92 -3.96
N GLU A 36 -2.18 -11.72 -3.12
CA GLU A 36 -2.89 -12.54 -2.16
C GLU A 36 -3.78 -11.66 -1.28
N PRO A 37 -4.93 -12.17 -0.81
CA PRO A 37 -5.88 -11.34 -0.06
C PRO A 37 -5.27 -10.58 1.11
N TRP A 38 -4.37 -11.19 1.85
CA TRP A 38 -3.72 -10.53 2.99
C TRP A 38 -2.86 -9.35 2.54
N LEU A 39 -2.09 -9.56 1.48
CA LEU A 39 -1.26 -8.48 0.93
C LEU A 39 -2.14 -7.35 0.40
N GLY A 40 -3.25 -7.70 -0.25
CA GLY A 40 -4.19 -6.71 -0.76
C GLY A 40 -4.79 -5.85 0.35
N VAL A 41 -5.15 -6.45 1.47
CA VAL A 41 -5.69 -5.69 2.61
C VAL A 41 -4.65 -4.70 3.13
N VAL A 42 -3.41 -5.14 3.29
CA VAL A 42 -2.35 -4.25 3.78
C VAL A 42 -2.15 -3.08 2.83
N VAL A 43 -2.07 -3.34 1.52
CA VAL A 43 -1.89 -2.28 0.54
C VAL A 43 -3.08 -1.31 0.56
N SER A 44 -4.31 -1.82 0.66
CA SER A 44 -5.49 -0.95 0.65
C SER A 44 -5.58 -0.08 1.89
N LEU A 45 -5.09 -0.54 3.05
CA LEU A 45 -5.09 0.21 4.29
C LEU A 45 -3.85 1.10 4.46
N ALA A 46 -2.90 1.01 3.54
CA ALA A 46 -1.64 1.76 3.61
C ALA A 46 -1.85 3.20 3.10
N ASP A 47 -2.72 3.94 3.77
CA ASP A 47 -3.09 5.30 3.39
C ASP A 47 -2.37 6.37 4.22
N GLY A 48 -1.47 5.96 5.12
CA GLY A 48 -0.76 6.88 5.99
C GLY A 48 -1.56 7.32 7.21
N GLN A 49 -2.79 6.84 7.36
CA GLN A 49 -3.67 7.21 8.46
C GLN A 49 -3.93 6.05 9.42
N HIS A 50 -3.37 4.88 9.14
CA HIS A 50 -3.49 3.70 10.00
C HIS A 50 -2.13 3.29 10.52
N THR A 51 -2.10 2.89 11.80
CA THR A 51 -0.88 2.32 12.38
C THR A 51 -0.85 0.82 12.15
N ILE A 52 0.34 0.24 12.35
CA ILE A 52 0.50 -1.22 12.27
C ILE A 52 -0.41 -1.89 13.32
N GLN A 53 -0.51 -1.30 14.51
CA GLN A 53 -1.39 -1.84 15.54
C GLN A 53 -2.85 -1.87 15.08
N GLN A 54 -3.30 -0.82 14.40
CA GLN A 54 -4.67 -0.78 13.87
C GLN A 54 -4.88 -1.82 12.77
N LEU A 55 -3.86 -2.07 11.96
CA LEU A 55 -3.92 -3.14 10.96
C LEU A 55 -4.07 -4.50 11.63
N ILE A 56 -3.32 -4.75 12.68
CA ILE A 56 -3.40 -6.01 13.42
C ILE A 56 -4.82 -6.18 13.98
N GLU A 57 -5.38 -5.12 14.55
CA GLU A 57 -6.73 -5.15 15.13
C GLU A 57 -7.78 -5.39 14.05
N HIS A 58 -7.61 -4.76 12.89
CA HIS A 58 -8.53 -4.96 11.76
C HIS A 58 -8.52 -6.42 11.30
N MET A 59 -7.33 -6.99 11.14
CA MET A 59 -7.19 -8.37 10.69
C MET A 59 -7.72 -9.35 11.75
N ALA A 60 -7.45 -9.07 13.02
CA ALA A 60 -7.94 -9.91 14.10
C ALA A 60 -9.45 -9.94 14.15
N GLY A 61 -10.10 -8.82 13.85
CA GLY A 61 -11.55 -8.72 13.83
C GLY A 61 -12.22 -9.65 12.84
N GLN A 62 -11.49 -10.05 11.79
CA GLN A 62 -12.05 -10.94 10.79
C GLN A 62 -12.12 -12.41 11.24
N TYR A 63 -11.53 -12.72 12.37
CA TYR A 63 -11.56 -14.06 12.94
C TYR A 63 -12.59 -14.23 14.04
N GLY A 64 -13.47 -13.25 14.20
CA GLY A 64 -14.57 -13.35 15.17
C GLY A 64 -14.12 -13.43 16.61
N GLY A 65 -13.02 -12.78 16.96
CA GLY A 65 -12.50 -12.77 18.33
C GLY A 65 -11.53 -13.90 18.66
N ALA A 66 -11.24 -14.78 17.69
CA ALA A 66 -10.32 -15.90 17.91
C ALA A 66 -9.23 -15.91 16.82
N PRO A 67 -8.39 -14.86 16.75
CA PRO A 67 -7.34 -14.83 15.73
C PRO A 67 -6.27 -15.87 15.99
N PRO A 68 -5.53 -16.33 14.93
CA PRO A 68 -4.40 -17.21 15.11
C PRO A 68 -3.34 -16.57 16.00
N GLN A 69 -2.62 -17.40 16.75
CA GLN A 69 -1.57 -16.91 17.64
C GLN A 69 -0.46 -16.18 16.91
N GLU A 70 -0.22 -16.57 15.65
CA GLU A 70 0.87 -16.00 14.86
C GLU A 70 0.42 -14.86 13.97
N LEU A 71 -0.81 -14.38 14.15
CA LEU A 71 -1.35 -13.30 13.32
C LEU A 71 -0.43 -12.07 13.31
N GLU A 72 -0.03 -11.62 14.49
CA GLU A 72 0.81 -10.44 14.62
C GLU A 72 2.15 -10.62 13.87
N ARG A 73 2.77 -11.79 14.06
CA ARG A 73 4.02 -12.09 13.39
C ARG A 73 3.87 -12.14 11.88
N THR A 74 2.77 -12.72 11.42
CA THR A 74 2.48 -12.79 9.99
C THR A 74 2.34 -11.40 9.39
N ILE A 75 1.61 -10.51 10.08
CA ILE A 75 1.44 -9.13 9.62
C ILE A 75 2.77 -8.41 9.58
N GLU A 76 3.61 -8.58 10.61
CA GLU A 76 4.93 -7.98 10.62
C GLU A 76 5.77 -8.44 9.43
N SER A 77 5.72 -9.73 9.11
CA SER A 77 6.43 -10.27 7.94
C SER A 77 5.93 -9.66 6.64
N VAL A 78 4.63 -9.47 6.51
CA VAL A 78 4.05 -8.84 5.32
C VAL A 78 4.52 -7.39 5.21
N ILE A 79 4.49 -6.65 6.32
CA ILE A 79 4.95 -5.26 6.35
C ILE A 79 6.42 -5.17 5.93
N GLU A 80 7.26 -6.05 6.46
CA GLU A 80 8.67 -6.07 6.11
C GLU A 80 8.88 -6.35 4.62
N ARG A 81 8.16 -7.33 4.08
CA ARG A 81 8.27 -7.67 2.67
C ARG A 81 7.87 -6.48 1.78
N LEU A 82 6.77 -5.82 2.12
CA LEU A 82 6.28 -4.70 1.32
C LEU A 82 7.20 -3.48 1.42
N THR A 83 7.86 -3.28 2.57
CA THR A 83 8.86 -2.21 2.68
C THR A 83 10.13 -2.54 1.88
N GLU A 84 10.57 -3.78 1.90
CA GLU A 84 11.76 -4.21 1.16
C GLU A 84 11.55 -4.13 -0.35
N THR A 85 10.32 -4.31 -0.82
CA THR A 85 10.02 -4.26 -2.25
C THR A 85 9.52 -2.89 -2.71
N ASP A 86 9.64 -1.87 -1.86
CA ASP A 86 9.28 -0.48 -2.19
C ASP A 86 7.80 -0.31 -2.55
N VAL A 87 6.93 -1.05 -1.88
CA VAL A 87 5.48 -0.89 -2.04
C VAL A 87 4.93 0.06 -1.00
N ILE A 88 5.43 -0.03 0.23
CA ILE A 88 5.02 0.85 1.33
C ILE A 88 6.25 1.38 2.07
N LYS A 89 6.03 2.42 2.87
CA LYS A 89 7.01 2.94 3.81
C LYS A 89 6.35 3.14 5.17
N LEU A 90 7.17 3.28 6.20
CA LEU A 90 6.72 3.50 7.57
C LEU A 90 7.05 4.92 8.01
N SER A 91 6.22 5.47 8.90
CA SER A 91 6.42 6.82 9.43
C SER A 91 5.98 6.87 10.89
N ASP A 92 6.68 7.67 11.68
CA ASP A 92 6.30 7.90 13.08
C ASP A 92 5.07 8.79 13.21
N GLN A 93 4.66 9.44 12.14
CA GLN A 93 3.54 10.36 12.13
C GLN A 93 2.61 10.02 10.97
N ALA A 94 1.35 10.42 11.11
CA ALA A 94 0.39 10.25 10.02
C ALA A 94 0.89 10.98 8.77
N VAL A 95 0.66 10.36 7.62
CA VAL A 95 1.12 10.87 6.32
C VAL A 95 -0.09 11.11 5.43
N THR A 96 -0.14 12.27 4.78
CA THR A 96 -1.15 12.56 3.77
C THR A 96 -0.57 12.19 2.42
N LEU A 97 -1.21 11.25 1.73
CA LEU A 97 -0.73 10.79 0.45
C LEU A 97 -1.01 11.80 -0.65
N PRO A 98 -0.13 11.89 -1.66
CA PRO A 98 -0.47 12.64 -2.87
C PRO A 98 -1.66 11.97 -3.56
N TYR A 99 -2.35 12.74 -4.41
CA TYR A 99 -3.59 12.30 -5.04
C TYR A 99 -3.46 10.94 -5.73
N TYR A 100 -2.39 10.73 -6.49
CA TYR A 100 -2.22 9.51 -7.28
C TYR A 100 -1.93 8.27 -6.44
N LEU A 101 -1.65 8.43 -5.16
CA LEU A 101 -1.46 7.31 -4.23
C LEU A 101 -2.63 7.16 -3.27
N SER A 102 -3.58 8.10 -3.27
CA SER A 102 -4.65 8.12 -2.28
C SER A 102 -5.83 7.21 -2.62
N LEU A 103 -5.98 6.83 -3.89
CA LEU A 103 -7.10 6.04 -4.37
C LEU A 103 -6.61 4.98 -5.35
N PRO A 104 -7.38 3.89 -5.53
CA PRO A 104 -7.06 2.94 -6.60
C PRO A 104 -7.16 3.62 -7.96
N ALA A 105 -6.37 3.14 -8.91
CA ALA A 105 -6.30 3.75 -10.24
C ALA A 105 -7.66 3.91 -10.91
N GLU A 106 -8.58 2.99 -10.66
CA GLU A 106 -9.93 3.02 -11.23
C GLU A 106 -10.74 4.22 -10.76
N GLN A 107 -10.36 4.83 -9.66
CA GLN A 107 -11.04 6.00 -9.08
C GLN A 107 -10.28 7.29 -9.32
N LEU A 108 -9.14 7.25 -9.99
CA LEU A 108 -8.33 8.43 -10.23
C LEU A 108 -8.70 9.08 -11.56
N ASP A 109 -8.58 10.41 -11.61
CA ASP A 109 -8.47 11.13 -12.88
C ASP A 109 -7.05 10.88 -13.38
N MET A 110 -6.90 10.00 -14.35
CA MET A 110 -5.57 9.55 -14.77
C MET A 110 -4.75 10.66 -15.42
N GLU A 111 -5.40 11.59 -16.09
CA GLU A 111 -4.69 12.71 -16.68
C GLU A 111 -4.07 13.60 -15.60
N MET A 112 -4.85 13.93 -14.57
CA MET A 112 -4.36 14.70 -13.43
C MET A 112 -3.30 13.91 -12.65
N ALA A 113 -3.53 12.61 -12.44
CA ALA A 113 -2.60 11.79 -11.71
C ALA A 113 -1.23 11.74 -12.38
N ARG A 114 -1.20 11.57 -13.70
CA ARG A 114 0.07 11.53 -14.43
C ARG A 114 0.80 12.87 -14.37
N ARG A 115 0.06 13.97 -14.43
CA ARG A 115 0.65 15.30 -14.32
C ARG A 115 1.30 15.49 -12.97
N LEU A 116 0.62 15.10 -11.89
CA LEU A 116 1.16 15.22 -10.54
C LEU A 116 2.35 14.30 -10.32
N MET A 117 2.31 13.08 -10.86
CA MET A 117 3.46 12.17 -10.78
C MET A 117 4.69 12.78 -11.45
N THR A 118 4.50 13.41 -12.60
CA THR A 118 5.58 14.07 -13.31
C THR A 118 6.14 15.24 -12.51
N ASP A 119 5.25 16.07 -11.97
CA ASP A 119 5.65 17.24 -11.19
C ASP A 119 6.40 16.83 -9.92
N ASP A 120 6.01 15.72 -9.30
CA ASP A 120 6.64 15.22 -8.08
C ASP A 120 7.92 14.41 -8.35
N GLY A 121 8.25 14.17 -9.63
CA GLY A 121 9.40 13.36 -9.98
C GLY A 121 9.20 11.87 -9.79
N TYR A 122 7.97 11.41 -9.66
CA TYR A 122 7.67 10.00 -9.42
C TYR A 122 8.29 9.11 -10.50
N PHE A 123 8.08 9.46 -11.78
CA PHE A 123 8.64 8.69 -12.87
C PHE A 123 10.16 8.87 -12.99
N GLN A 124 10.66 10.04 -12.65
CA GLN A 124 12.09 10.31 -12.75
C GLN A 124 12.91 9.44 -11.83
N ASN A 125 12.36 9.12 -10.66
CA ASN A 125 13.04 8.27 -9.71
C ASN A 125 13.26 6.86 -10.23
N ASN A 126 12.51 6.48 -11.26
CA ASN A 126 12.54 5.14 -11.82
C ASN A 126 13.25 5.07 -13.17
N VAL A 127 13.42 6.19 -13.86
CA VAL A 127 14.13 6.24 -15.14
C VAL A 127 15.55 6.70 -14.98
N LYS A 128 15.91 7.14 -13.84
CA LYS A 128 17.22 7.64 -13.60
C LYS A 128 18.25 6.54 -13.54
N HIS A 129 19.31 6.73 -14.15
CA HIS A 129 20.34 5.69 -14.27
C HIS A 129 21.72 6.26 -14.09
#